data_22a84a1f21577025002c76e6438b9a09
#
_entry.id   22a84a1f21577025002c76e6438b9a09
#
_cell.length_a   1.000
_cell.length_b   1.000
_cell.length_c   1.000
_cell.angle_alpha   90.00
_cell.angle_beta   90.00
_cell.angle_gamma   90.00
#
_symmetry.space_group_name_H-M   'P 1'
#
loop_
_entity.id
_entity.type
_entity.pdbx_description
1 polymer ?
#
loop_
_entity_poly.entity_id
_entity_poly.type
_entity_poly.pdbx_seq_one_letter_code
_entity_poly.pdbx_strand_id
1 'polypeptide(L)'
;MEYGDTIVGTGWYQEMVIVPNPGNSQQFYLFTCEITPSAEQGFYWNLIDLSYNGGLGKVIQKNVQLQNFPVNDGIAAVKHGNGRDWWVVHKRYLPGGGSDEFYVYYISVNGIVQLPVQHIGWQNETNLIRLKFSFSGDKLVSTDAGNIMELFSFDRCYGLISNPSFLHQRQVASLNGLFWSSEFSPDETKLYLTTIPYGNNDSISCLIQFDLEAPDIQASMDTILAFSEPFICGFLKLAPDSQIYLTHMTIEEDCDFFYLYCDTTYYPEIMNLSVIHQPNELGALCDFRPYSFYLGGHRSYHGLPNNPNYELGPLAGSVCDTLITSVSQVPVLEPAQLKLFFHTGWRQLFVNGQDLKGKQGSLSLYSVTGQLLRREEISIQPPYYTRQWDLTGTPAGLYIVVLETEKERVSGRVVVE
;
A
#
# COMPACT_ATOMS: atom_id res chain seq x y z
N MET A 1 -16.33 -13.82 -6.69
CA MET A 1 -15.82 -13.66 -8.07
C MET A 1 -15.84 -15.00 -8.75
N GLU A 2 -16.44 -15.11 -9.93
CA GLU A 2 -16.55 -16.36 -10.69
C GLU A 2 -15.18 -16.78 -11.26
N TYR A 3 -14.84 -18.07 -11.22
CA TYR A 3 -13.56 -18.65 -11.64
C TYR A 3 -12.30 -18.05 -10.96
N GLY A 4 -12.44 -17.44 -9.77
CA GLY A 4 -11.34 -16.93 -8.99
C GLY A 4 -10.59 -17.97 -8.15
N ASP A 5 -11.05 -19.21 -8.14
CA ASP A 5 -10.38 -20.35 -7.54
C ASP A 5 -9.13 -20.76 -8.34
N THR A 6 -8.15 -21.37 -7.70
CA THR A 6 -6.94 -21.90 -8.36
C THR A 6 -6.11 -20.88 -9.16
N ILE A 7 -6.14 -19.61 -8.80
CA ILE A 7 -5.14 -18.64 -9.27
C ILE A 7 -3.79 -19.01 -8.64
N VAL A 8 -2.74 -19.10 -9.47
CA VAL A 8 -1.37 -19.33 -8.99
C VAL A 8 -0.90 -18.15 -8.18
N GLY A 9 -0.35 -18.40 -7.01
CA GLY A 9 0.15 -17.41 -6.05
C GLY A 9 -0.43 -17.61 -4.67
N THR A 10 0.40 -17.52 -3.65
CA THR A 10 -0.02 -17.70 -2.24
C THR A 10 -0.57 -16.43 -1.63
N GLY A 11 -0.14 -15.27 -2.12
CA GLY A 11 -0.55 -13.96 -1.60
C GLY A 11 -0.06 -13.66 -0.18
N TRP A 12 1.06 -14.25 0.23
CA TRP A 12 1.57 -14.11 1.59
C TRP A 12 2.22 -12.77 1.85
N TYR A 13 2.94 -12.25 0.86
CA TYR A 13 3.72 -11.00 1.01
C TYR A 13 3.29 -9.98 -0.05
N GLN A 14 4.18 -9.68 -0.99
CA GLN A 14 3.91 -8.79 -2.12
C GLN A 14 3.80 -9.56 -3.45
N GLU A 15 3.35 -10.82 -3.40
CA GLU A 15 3.29 -11.71 -4.57
C GLU A 15 2.14 -11.38 -5.52
N MET A 16 1.33 -10.37 -5.22
CA MET A 16 0.26 -9.95 -6.11
C MET A 16 0.13 -8.44 -6.21
N VAL A 17 -0.23 -7.98 -7.40
CA VAL A 17 -0.62 -6.59 -7.64
C VAL A 17 -1.73 -6.51 -8.69
N ILE A 18 -2.68 -5.61 -8.47
CA ILE A 18 -3.79 -5.36 -9.40
C ILE A 18 -3.57 -4.01 -10.06
N VAL A 19 -3.72 -3.97 -11.40
CA VAL A 19 -3.73 -2.73 -12.18
C VAL A 19 -4.93 -2.70 -13.13
N PRO A 20 -5.58 -1.53 -13.31
CA PRO A 20 -6.62 -1.38 -14.31
C PRO A 20 -6.13 -1.73 -15.72
N ASN A 21 -6.99 -2.32 -16.55
CA ASN A 21 -6.73 -2.48 -17.97
C ASN A 21 -6.86 -1.11 -18.68
N PRO A 22 -5.79 -0.55 -19.28
CA PRO A 22 -5.85 0.76 -19.93
C PRO A 22 -6.84 0.84 -21.11
N GLY A 23 -7.21 -0.31 -21.67
CA GLY A 23 -8.14 -0.41 -22.79
C GLY A 23 -9.61 -0.65 -22.40
N ASN A 24 -9.89 -1.00 -21.14
CA ASN A 24 -11.24 -1.32 -20.68
C ASN A 24 -11.42 -1.06 -19.19
N SER A 25 -12.19 -0.05 -18.82
CA SER A 25 -12.41 0.38 -17.43
C SER A 25 -13.13 -0.66 -16.55
N GLN A 26 -13.75 -1.69 -17.13
CA GLN A 26 -14.38 -2.79 -16.38
C GLN A 26 -13.42 -3.96 -16.13
N GLN A 27 -12.19 -3.89 -16.67
CA GLN A 27 -11.23 -4.97 -16.57
C GLN A 27 -10.00 -4.58 -15.76
N PHE A 28 -9.43 -5.61 -15.10
CA PHE A 28 -8.23 -5.47 -14.27
C PHE A 28 -7.29 -6.63 -14.54
N TYR A 29 -6.00 -6.32 -14.65
CA TYR A 29 -4.94 -7.31 -14.62
C TYR A 29 -4.54 -7.60 -13.18
N LEU A 30 -4.57 -8.87 -12.78
CA LEU A 30 -3.99 -9.36 -11.54
C LEU A 30 -2.69 -10.08 -11.88
N PHE A 31 -1.56 -9.51 -11.47
CA PHE A 31 -0.25 -10.17 -11.57
C PHE A 31 0.04 -10.92 -10.28
N THR A 32 0.59 -12.12 -10.43
CA THR A 32 0.93 -13.00 -9.30
C THR A 32 2.25 -13.72 -9.54
N CYS A 33 2.94 -14.05 -8.47
CA CYS A 33 4.04 -15.00 -8.48
C CYS A 33 3.83 -16.05 -7.39
N GLU A 34 4.50 -17.18 -7.53
CA GLU A 34 4.48 -18.25 -6.54
C GLU A 34 5.77 -18.21 -5.73
N ILE A 35 5.66 -18.46 -4.43
CA ILE A 35 6.81 -18.50 -3.53
C ILE A 35 7.77 -19.63 -3.95
N THR A 36 9.04 -19.34 -3.91
CA THR A 36 10.08 -20.37 -4.01
C THR A 36 10.19 -21.15 -2.69
N PRO A 37 10.14 -22.49 -2.67
CA PRO A 37 10.34 -23.43 -3.78
C PRO A 37 9.07 -24.15 -4.29
N SER A 38 8.02 -23.44 -4.63
CA SER A 38 6.82 -24.06 -5.20
C SER A 38 7.10 -24.81 -6.51
N ALA A 39 6.30 -25.84 -6.79
CA ALA A 39 6.34 -26.55 -8.06
C ALA A 39 5.82 -25.69 -9.24
N GLU A 40 5.05 -24.66 -8.97
CA GLU A 40 4.44 -23.76 -9.96
C GLU A 40 5.19 -22.43 -10.06
N GLN A 41 6.52 -22.49 -10.02
CA GLN A 41 7.38 -21.31 -10.12
C GLN A 41 7.03 -20.44 -11.32
N GLY A 42 7.12 -19.12 -11.15
CA GLY A 42 6.98 -18.21 -12.26
C GLY A 42 6.28 -16.92 -11.94
N PHE A 43 6.05 -16.15 -12.99
CA PHE A 43 5.30 -14.91 -12.96
C PHE A 43 4.11 -15.01 -13.90
N TYR A 44 2.93 -14.69 -13.40
CA TYR A 44 1.66 -14.93 -14.06
C TYR A 44 0.81 -13.67 -14.09
N TRP A 45 -0.14 -13.62 -15.02
CA TRP A 45 -1.20 -12.65 -15.01
C TRP A 45 -2.57 -13.30 -15.21
N ASN A 46 -3.58 -12.63 -14.71
CA ASN A 46 -4.96 -12.99 -14.81
C ASN A 46 -5.77 -11.76 -15.24
N LEU A 47 -6.85 -11.94 -16.01
CA LEU A 47 -7.75 -10.85 -16.40
C LEU A 47 -9.09 -11.02 -15.70
N ILE A 48 -9.45 -10.01 -14.94
CA ILE A 48 -10.72 -9.93 -14.20
C ILE A 48 -11.63 -8.95 -14.95
N ASP A 49 -12.87 -9.32 -15.17
CA ASP A 49 -13.88 -8.46 -15.81
C ASP A 49 -15.09 -8.28 -14.87
N LEU A 50 -15.33 -7.04 -14.44
CA LEU A 50 -16.39 -6.67 -13.50
C LEU A 50 -17.78 -6.58 -14.16
N SER A 51 -17.88 -6.62 -15.50
CA SER A 51 -19.17 -6.62 -16.20
C SER A 51 -19.98 -7.89 -15.96
N TYR A 52 -19.34 -8.94 -15.47
CA TYR A 52 -19.97 -10.22 -15.16
C TYR A 52 -20.52 -10.27 -13.73
N ASN A 53 -21.46 -11.20 -13.53
CA ASN A 53 -21.99 -11.62 -12.22
C ASN A 53 -22.50 -10.43 -11.35
N GLY A 54 -23.21 -9.47 -12.01
CA GLY A 54 -23.82 -8.34 -11.31
C GLY A 54 -22.80 -7.37 -10.67
N GLY A 55 -21.59 -7.26 -11.23
CA GLY A 55 -20.51 -6.44 -10.68
C GLY A 55 -19.56 -7.16 -9.73
N LEU A 56 -19.83 -8.44 -9.40
CA LEU A 56 -18.94 -9.25 -8.56
C LEU A 56 -17.74 -9.80 -9.33
N GLY A 57 -17.76 -9.68 -10.66
CA GLY A 57 -16.66 -9.99 -11.55
C GLY A 57 -16.47 -11.49 -11.83
N LYS A 58 -15.68 -11.71 -12.87
CA LYS A 58 -15.27 -13.04 -13.37
C LYS A 58 -13.82 -12.98 -13.81
N VAL A 59 -13.05 -14.02 -13.54
CA VAL A 59 -11.73 -14.23 -14.15
C VAL A 59 -11.94 -14.79 -15.55
N ILE A 60 -11.65 -14.01 -16.59
CA ILE A 60 -11.86 -14.36 -17.99
C ILE A 60 -10.61 -14.94 -18.67
N GLN A 61 -9.43 -14.64 -18.15
CA GLN A 61 -8.16 -15.30 -18.45
C GLN A 61 -7.45 -15.61 -17.14
N LYS A 62 -6.86 -16.79 -17.01
CA LYS A 62 -6.30 -17.28 -15.76
C LYS A 62 -4.91 -17.90 -15.98
N ASN A 63 -3.98 -17.60 -15.06
CA ASN A 63 -2.66 -18.22 -14.96
C ASN A 63 -1.87 -18.18 -16.27
N VAL A 64 -1.92 -17.05 -16.99
CA VAL A 64 -1.12 -16.85 -18.19
C VAL A 64 0.32 -16.59 -17.77
N GLN A 65 1.20 -17.53 -18.04
CA GLN A 65 2.59 -17.47 -17.59
C GLN A 65 3.41 -16.49 -18.45
N LEU A 66 4.09 -15.55 -17.81
CA LEU A 66 5.04 -14.62 -18.40
C LEU A 66 6.48 -15.11 -18.23
N GLN A 67 6.80 -15.69 -17.05
CA GLN A 67 8.11 -16.25 -16.74
C GLN A 67 7.96 -17.60 -16.07
N ASN A 68 8.89 -18.52 -16.33
CA ASN A 68 8.89 -19.89 -15.82
C ASN A 68 10.05 -20.20 -14.84
N PHE A 69 10.71 -19.17 -14.34
CA PHE A 69 11.79 -19.26 -13.36
C PHE A 69 11.36 -18.69 -12.01
N PRO A 70 12.08 -18.98 -10.91
CA PRO A 70 11.78 -18.43 -9.59
C PRO A 70 11.83 -16.91 -9.58
N VAL A 71 10.83 -16.29 -9.00
CA VAL A 71 10.67 -14.85 -8.83
C VAL A 71 10.77 -14.51 -7.36
N ASN A 72 11.31 -13.35 -7.03
CA ASN A 72 11.27 -12.83 -5.67
C ASN A 72 9.84 -12.47 -5.27
N ASP A 73 9.57 -12.47 -3.98
CA ASP A 73 8.23 -12.25 -3.40
C ASP A 73 7.72 -10.81 -3.52
N GLY A 74 8.43 -9.95 -4.25
CA GLY A 74 8.10 -8.53 -4.42
C GLY A 74 7.69 -8.17 -5.83
N ILE A 75 6.39 -7.88 -6.04
CA ILE A 75 5.87 -7.26 -7.26
C ILE A 75 5.46 -5.83 -6.93
N ALA A 76 5.91 -4.86 -7.73
CA ALA A 76 5.46 -3.49 -7.61
C ALA A 76 4.88 -2.98 -8.93
N ALA A 77 3.93 -2.04 -8.84
CA ALA A 77 3.38 -1.39 -10.02
C ALA A 77 3.36 0.13 -9.83
N VAL A 78 3.52 0.85 -10.95
CA VAL A 78 3.43 2.30 -11.00
C VAL A 78 2.80 2.75 -12.31
N LYS A 79 2.08 3.85 -12.28
CA LYS A 79 1.47 4.40 -13.49
C LYS A 79 2.51 4.98 -14.43
N HIS A 80 2.40 4.64 -15.71
CA HIS A 80 3.22 5.21 -16.80
C HIS A 80 3.09 6.73 -16.83
N GLY A 81 4.11 7.43 -17.33
CA GLY A 81 4.11 8.88 -17.43
C GLY A 81 3.04 9.49 -18.33
N ASN A 82 2.30 8.69 -19.11
CA ASN A 82 1.11 9.15 -19.83
C ASN A 82 -0.16 9.21 -18.97
N GLY A 83 -0.11 8.77 -17.69
CA GLY A 83 -1.23 8.83 -16.74
C GLY A 83 -2.31 7.75 -16.92
N ARG A 84 -2.22 6.88 -17.93
CA ARG A 84 -3.19 5.83 -18.21
C ARG A 84 -2.62 4.43 -18.09
N ASP A 85 -1.48 4.18 -18.73
CA ASP A 85 -0.83 2.88 -18.83
C ASP A 85 -0.05 2.57 -17.54
N TRP A 86 0.49 1.35 -17.42
CA TRP A 86 1.14 0.91 -16.19
C TRP A 86 2.49 0.27 -16.46
N TRP A 87 3.36 0.34 -15.47
CA TRP A 87 4.54 -0.47 -15.31
C TRP A 87 4.32 -1.48 -14.20
N VAL A 88 4.74 -2.73 -14.42
CA VAL A 88 4.82 -3.77 -13.38
C VAL A 88 6.25 -4.27 -13.33
N VAL A 89 6.81 -4.37 -12.13
CA VAL A 89 8.23 -4.68 -11.90
C VAL A 89 8.36 -5.82 -10.92
N HIS A 90 9.24 -6.77 -11.21
CA HIS A 90 9.73 -7.78 -10.26
C HIS A 90 11.21 -8.07 -10.47
N LYS A 91 11.84 -8.77 -9.53
CA LYS A 91 13.21 -9.29 -9.66
C LYS A 91 13.20 -10.81 -9.83
N ARG A 92 14.20 -11.35 -10.53
CA ARG A 92 14.43 -12.79 -10.59
C ARG A 92 15.12 -13.27 -9.32
N TYR A 93 14.74 -14.45 -8.86
CA TYR A 93 15.46 -15.18 -7.82
C TYR A 93 16.31 -16.29 -8.45
N LEU A 94 17.59 -16.35 -8.08
CA LEU A 94 18.50 -17.43 -8.46
C LEU A 94 18.87 -18.23 -7.21
N PRO A 95 18.35 -19.46 -7.04
CA PRO A 95 18.70 -20.31 -5.90
C PRO A 95 20.21 -20.56 -5.82
N GLY A 96 20.83 -20.19 -4.70
CA GLY A 96 22.28 -20.36 -4.47
C GLY A 96 23.19 -19.35 -5.13
N GLY A 97 22.63 -18.30 -5.73
CA GLY A 97 23.40 -17.19 -6.30
C GLY A 97 22.56 -15.92 -6.42
N GLY A 98 23.18 -14.76 -6.27
CA GLY A 98 22.50 -13.48 -6.34
C GLY A 98 22.02 -13.11 -7.75
N SER A 99 20.95 -12.32 -7.84
CA SER A 99 20.44 -11.77 -9.09
C SER A 99 20.28 -10.26 -9.00
N ASP A 100 20.74 -9.56 -10.03
CA ASP A 100 20.54 -8.13 -10.28
C ASP A 100 19.50 -7.88 -11.39
N GLU A 101 18.81 -8.94 -11.82
CA GLU A 101 17.88 -8.91 -12.94
C GLU A 101 16.53 -8.32 -12.52
N PHE A 102 16.20 -7.13 -13.05
CA PHE A 102 14.86 -6.57 -13.02
C PHE A 102 14.10 -6.85 -14.31
N TYR A 103 12.87 -7.30 -14.15
CA TYR A 103 11.90 -7.51 -15.22
C TYR A 103 10.83 -6.44 -15.15
N VAL A 104 10.69 -5.67 -16.22
CA VAL A 104 9.76 -4.55 -16.32
C VAL A 104 8.78 -4.82 -17.44
N TYR A 105 7.49 -4.73 -17.13
CA TYR A 105 6.40 -4.95 -18.08
C TYR A 105 5.64 -3.66 -18.30
N TYR A 106 5.40 -3.34 -19.56
CA TYR A 106 4.53 -2.24 -19.99
C TYR A 106 3.13 -2.77 -20.26
N ILE A 107 2.14 -2.25 -19.56
CA ILE A 107 0.74 -2.60 -19.68
C ILE A 107 0.01 -1.42 -20.34
N SER A 108 -0.45 -1.62 -21.57
CA SER A 108 -1.10 -0.59 -22.37
C SER A 108 -2.43 -1.09 -22.95
N VAL A 109 -3.10 -0.24 -23.74
CA VAL A 109 -4.29 -0.65 -24.51
C VAL A 109 -4.01 -1.80 -25.49
N ASN A 110 -2.74 -2.02 -25.85
CA ASN A 110 -2.32 -3.09 -26.76
C ASN A 110 -1.92 -4.38 -26.02
N GLY A 111 -2.08 -4.42 -24.70
CA GLY A 111 -1.74 -5.57 -23.85
C GLY A 111 -0.43 -5.38 -23.09
N ILE A 112 0.21 -6.50 -22.75
CA ILE A 112 1.39 -6.59 -21.89
C ILE A 112 2.63 -6.81 -22.76
N VAL A 113 3.65 -5.98 -22.57
CA VAL A 113 4.95 -6.08 -23.27
C VAL A 113 6.07 -6.08 -22.23
N GLN A 114 6.94 -7.09 -22.27
CA GLN A 114 8.14 -7.11 -21.45
C GLN A 114 9.24 -6.25 -22.12
N LEU A 115 9.88 -5.39 -21.32
CA LEU A 115 11.09 -4.69 -21.71
C LEU A 115 12.32 -5.63 -21.67
N PRO A 116 13.45 -5.25 -22.31
CA PRO A 116 14.73 -5.91 -22.07
C PRO A 116 15.05 -5.99 -20.57
N VAL A 117 15.61 -7.10 -20.12
CA VAL A 117 16.03 -7.30 -18.73
C VAL A 117 17.04 -6.24 -18.34
N GLN A 118 16.88 -5.64 -17.18
CA GLN A 118 17.77 -4.62 -16.66
C GLN A 118 18.64 -5.22 -15.56
N HIS A 119 19.95 -5.24 -15.77
CA HIS A 119 20.96 -5.71 -14.82
C HIS A 119 21.47 -4.50 -14.04
N ILE A 120 20.99 -4.32 -12.79
CA ILE A 120 21.34 -3.15 -12.01
C ILE A 120 21.20 -3.40 -10.51
N GLY A 121 22.06 -2.74 -9.74
CA GLY A 121 22.07 -2.83 -8.28
C GLY A 121 22.75 -4.08 -7.76
N TRP A 122 22.46 -4.40 -6.52
CA TRP A 122 23.07 -5.53 -5.83
C TRP A 122 22.46 -6.86 -6.25
N GLN A 123 23.31 -7.88 -6.28
CA GLN A 123 22.87 -9.27 -6.44
C GLN A 123 22.27 -9.76 -5.14
N ASN A 124 20.94 -9.81 -5.08
CA ASN A 124 20.23 -10.26 -3.88
C ASN A 124 20.41 -11.76 -3.65
N GLU A 125 20.63 -12.12 -2.39
CA GLU A 125 20.91 -13.48 -1.98
C GLU A 125 19.66 -14.20 -1.47
N THR A 126 18.59 -13.48 -1.13
CA THR A 126 17.33 -14.06 -0.62
C THR A 126 16.22 -13.98 -1.65
N ASN A 127 15.17 -14.79 -1.45
CA ASN A 127 13.92 -14.68 -2.22
C ASN A 127 12.95 -13.64 -1.61
N LEU A 128 13.25 -13.18 -0.39
CA LEU A 128 12.40 -12.26 0.37
C LEU A 128 12.76 -10.82 0.07
N ILE A 129 12.39 -10.35 -1.12
CA ILE A 129 12.56 -8.97 -1.55
C ILE A 129 11.22 -8.26 -1.57
N ARG A 130 11.24 -6.99 -1.14
CA ARG A 130 10.12 -6.07 -1.26
C ARG A 130 10.51 -4.94 -2.20
N LEU A 131 9.59 -4.60 -3.10
CA LEU A 131 9.74 -3.49 -4.02
C LEU A 131 8.68 -2.43 -3.69
N LYS A 132 9.10 -1.17 -3.62
CA LYS A 132 8.19 -0.08 -3.33
C LYS A 132 8.50 1.14 -4.18
N PHE A 133 7.50 1.62 -4.93
CA PHE A 133 7.57 2.92 -5.60
C PHE A 133 7.23 4.05 -4.63
N SER A 134 7.91 5.19 -4.81
CA SER A 134 7.53 6.45 -4.18
C SER A 134 6.14 6.92 -4.66
N PHE A 135 5.58 7.91 -3.98
CA PHE A 135 4.25 8.43 -4.31
C PHE A 135 4.19 9.03 -5.73
N SER A 136 5.25 9.75 -6.16
CA SER A 136 5.42 10.28 -7.52
C SER A 136 5.73 9.20 -8.55
N GLY A 137 6.25 8.04 -8.10
CA GLY A 137 6.68 6.93 -8.93
C GLY A 137 8.02 7.11 -9.62
N ASP A 138 8.80 8.13 -9.25
CA ASP A 138 10.14 8.40 -9.82
C ASP A 138 11.28 7.73 -9.04
N LYS A 139 10.98 7.13 -7.89
CA LYS A 139 11.90 6.34 -7.07
C LYS A 139 11.36 4.94 -6.86
N LEU A 140 12.27 3.98 -6.79
CA LEU A 140 11.99 2.59 -6.45
C LEU A 140 12.96 2.16 -5.35
N VAL A 141 12.44 1.65 -4.24
CA VAL A 141 13.27 1.02 -3.21
C VAL A 141 13.13 -0.49 -3.30
N SER A 142 14.26 -1.18 -3.18
CA SER A 142 14.36 -2.63 -3.03
C SER A 142 14.87 -2.95 -1.63
N THR A 143 14.08 -3.68 -0.86
CA THR A 143 14.40 -4.09 0.51
C THR A 143 14.54 -5.60 0.54
N ASP A 144 15.75 -6.09 0.82
CA ASP A 144 16.07 -7.53 0.91
C ASP A 144 16.18 -7.95 2.38
N ALA A 145 15.53 -9.05 2.75
CA ALA A 145 15.63 -9.64 4.09
C ALA A 145 17.10 -10.01 4.47
N GLY A 146 18.02 -10.10 3.51
CA GLY A 146 19.46 -10.20 3.75
C GLY A 146 20.10 -8.89 4.29
N ASN A 147 19.31 -7.90 4.73
CA ASN A 147 19.74 -6.61 5.26
C ASN A 147 20.42 -5.71 4.22
N ILE A 148 19.89 -5.71 3.02
CA ILE A 148 20.30 -4.81 1.96
C ILE A 148 19.08 -3.98 1.56
N MET A 149 19.29 -2.67 1.48
CA MET A 149 18.28 -1.73 0.99
C MET A 149 18.92 -0.81 -0.03
N GLU A 150 18.32 -0.76 -1.21
CA GLU A 150 18.77 0.06 -2.32
C GLU A 150 17.65 0.97 -2.81
N LEU A 151 18.02 2.20 -3.12
CA LEU A 151 17.18 3.19 -3.77
C LEU A 151 17.63 3.38 -5.21
N PHE A 152 16.64 3.44 -6.12
CA PHE A 152 16.83 3.65 -7.54
C PHE A 152 15.99 4.84 -8.01
N SER A 153 16.42 5.49 -9.06
CA SER A 153 15.56 6.35 -9.88
C SER A 153 14.78 5.48 -10.87
N PHE A 154 13.52 5.85 -11.12
CA PHE A 154 12.67 5.18 -12.10
C PHE A 154 12.11 6.16 -13.11
N ASP A 155 12.35 5.92 -14.39
CA ASP A 155 11.78 6.71 -15.49
C ASP A 155 10.41 6.18 -15.87
N ARG A 156 9.36 6.89 -15.51
CA ARG A 156 7.97 6.51 -15.80
C ARG A 156 7.60 6.58 -17.29
N CYS A 157 8.39 7.24 -18.13
CA CYS A 157 8.17 7.26 -19.58
C CYS A 157 8.74 6.03 -20.29
N TYR A 158 9.91 5.58 -19.83
CA TYR A 158 10.64 4.53 -20.52
C TYR A 158 10.72 3.22 -19.73
N GLY A 159 10.28 3.20 -18.46
CA GLY A 159 10.40 2.02 -17.59
C GLY A 159 11.84 1.68 -17.22
N LEU A 160 12.72 2.67 -17.20
CA LEU A 160 14.14 2.48 -16.92
C LEU A 160 14.44 2.68 -15.44
N ILE A 161 15.18 1.72 -14.87
CA ILE A 161 15.73 1.77 -13.52
C ILE A 161 17.18 2.27 -13.62
N SER A 162 17.57 3.22 -12.78
CA SER A 162 18.89 3.84 -12.83
C SER A 162 19.35 4.33 -11.46
N ASN A 163 20.60 4.82 -11.39
CA ASN A 163 21.16 5.47 -10.20
C ASN A 163 21.03 4.64 -8.91
N PRO A 164 21.55 3.39 -8.86
CA PRO A 164 21.50 2.59 -7.64
C PRO A 164 22.27 3.28 -6.51
N SER A 165 21.64 3.41 -5.37
CA SER A 165 22.23 3.98 -4.16
C SER A 165 21.93 3.06 -2.98
N PHE A 166 22.99 2.64 -2.28
CA PHE A 166 22.82 1.84 -1.06
C PHE A 166 22.38 2.75 0.08
N LEU A 167 21.22 2.43 0.64
CA LEU A 167 20.73 3.07 1.86
C LEU A 167 21.23 2.33 3.10
N HIS A 168 21.42 1.01 2.98
CA HIS A 168 21.98 0.20 4.06
C HIS A 168 22.58 -1.09 3.51
N GLN A 169 23.72 -1.51 4.08
CA GLN A 169 24.38 -2.77 3.77
C GLN A 169 24.91 -3.41 5.05
N ARG A 170 24.51 -4.62 5.32
CA ARG A 170 24.94 -5.72 6.24
C ARG A 170 25.81 -5.42 7.49
N GLN A 171 26.38 -4.23 7.71
CA GLN A 171 27.43 -4.03 8.72
C GLN A 171 26.99 -3.37 10.03
N VAL A 172 25.69 -3.14 10.26
CA VAL A 172 25.27 -2.59 11.55
C VAL A 172 24.97 -3.72 12.51
N ALA A 173 25.95 -4.11 13.31
CA ALA A 173 25.85 -5.13 14.36
C ALA A 173 24.77 -4.83 15.40
N SER A 174 24.15 -3.65 15.37
CA SER A 174 23.08 -3.26 16.29
C SER A 174 21.67 -3.62 15.81
N LEU A 175 21.49 -3.99 14.52
CA LEU A 175 20.21 -4.42 13.97
C LEU A 175 20.22 -5.94 13.78
N ASN A 176 19.94 -6.69 14.86
CA ASN A 176 19.85 -8.14 14.85
C ASN A 176 18.54 -8.64 14.23
N GLY A 177 18.10 -8.08 13.10
CA GLY A 177 16.83 -8.44 12.46
C GLY A 177 16.92 -8.44 10.94
N LEU A 178 15.94 -9.07 10.30
CA LEU A 178 15.76 -9.02 8.85
C LEU A 178 15.01 -7.75 8.47
N PHE A 179 15.41 -7.09 7.38
CA PHE A 179 14.62 -6.01 6.78
C PHE A 179 13.32 -6.58 6.21
N TRP A 180 12.20 -5.91 6.53
CA TRP A 180 10.91 -6.51 6.24
C TRP A 180 10.04 -5.70 5.31
N SER A 181 9.77 -4.45 5.60
CA SER A 181 8.92 -3.59 4.78
C SER A 181 9.44 -2.17 4.77
N SER A 182 9.28 -1.46 3.65
CA SER A 182 9.63 -0.05 3.52
C SER A 182 8.48 0.77 2.95
N GLU A 183 8.40 2.05 3.33
CA GLU A 183 7.40 3.01 2.83
C GLU A 183 7.97 4.42 2.81
N PHE A 184 7.71 5.16 1.74
CA PHE A 184 8.07 6.58 1.63
C PHE A 184 7.10 7.47 2.39
N SER A 185 7.61 8.59 2.92
CA SER A 185 6.75 9.69 3.35
C SER A 185 5.98 10.29 2.16
N PRO A 186 4.85 10.99 2.40
CA PRO A 186 4.06 11.62 1.33
C PRO A 186 4.85 12.59 0.45
N ASP A 187 5.80 13.32 1.03
CA ASP A 187 6.69 14.26 0.33
C ASP A 187 7.97 13.61 -0.21
N GLU A 188 8.15 12.30 0.05
CA GLU A 188 9.29 11.49 -0.38
C GLU A 188 10.66 11.94 0.15
N THR A 189 10.66 12.70 1.23
CA THR A 189 11.88 13.15 1.90
C THR A 189 12.36 12.18 2.97
N LYS A 190 11.48 11.28 3.43
CA LYS A 190 11.78 10.24 4.42
C LYS A 190 11.45 8.86 3.88
N LEU A 191 12.19 7.86 4.35
CA LEU A 191 11.92 6.44 4.10
C LEU A 191 11.86 5.71 5.44
N TYR A 192 10.77 4.99 5.66
CA TYR A 192 10.57 4.16 6.83
C TYR A 192 10.86 2.70 6.49
N LEU A 193 11.44 2.00 7.44
CA LEU A 193 11.80 0.58 7.35
C LEU A 193 11.34 -0.14 8.61
N THR A 194 10.77 -1.33 8.46
CA THR A 194 10.57 -2.25 9.58
C THR A 194 11.59 -3.38 9.55
N THR A 195 11.95 -3.88 10.74
CA THR A 195 12.73 -5.10 10.90
C THR A 195 11.94 -6.14 11.67
N ILE A 196 12.23 -7.41 11.42
CA ILE A 196 11.71 -8.56 12.19
C ILE A 196 12.86 -9.33 12.82
N PRO A 197 12.66 -9.97 13.98
CA PRO A 197 13.67 -10.78 14.62
C PRO A 197 14.16 -11.92 13.73
N TYR A 198 15.44 -12.28 13.84
CA TYR A 198 16.01 -13.45 13.19
C TYR A 198 16.90 -14.21 14.17
N GLY A 199 16.55 -15.46 14.45
CA GLY A 199 17.30 -16.33 15.36
C GLY A 199 16.81 -16.26 16.83
N ASN A 200 17.47 -17.00 17.71
CA ASN A 200 17.01 -17.31 19.07
C ASN A 200 17.52 -16.36 20.16
N ASN A 201 18.15 -15.24 19.85
CA ASN A 201 18.75 -14.37 20.87
C ASN A 201 18.45 -12.90 20.61
N ASP A 202 17.71 -12.26 21.53
CA ASP A 202 17.56 -10.81 21.73
C ASP A 202 17.29 -9.97 20.47
N SER A 203 16.69 -10.57 19.45
CA SER A 203 16.35 -9.88 18.22
C SER A 203 15.18 -8.94 18.47
N ILE A 204 15.39 -7.67 18.22
CA ILE A 204 14.40 -6.63 18.41
C ILE A 204 13.78 -6.27 17.07
N SER A 205 12.46 -6.15 17.03
CA SER A 205 11.76 -5.59 15.89
C SER A 205 11.74 -4.07 15.99
N CYS A 206 12.14 -3.37 14.94
CA CYS A 206 12.26 -1.91 14.95
C CYS A 206 11.45 -1.26 13.84
N LEU A 207 10.95 -0.05 14.13
CA LEU A 207 10.59 0.95 13.14
C LEU A 207 11.73 1.95 13.03
N ILE A 208 12.28 2.10 11.83
CA ILE A 208 13.44 2.91 11.51
C ILE A 208 13.05 3.97 10.49
N GLN A 209 13.66 5.15 10.56
CA GLN A 209 13.53 6.24 9.60
C GLN A 209 14.88 6.59 8.99
N PHE A 210 14.88 6.90 7.69
CA PHE A 210 15.98 7.50 6.96
C PHE A 210 15.57 8.87 6.44
N ASP A 211 16.47 9.83 6.50
CA ASP A 211 16.33 11.14 5.85
C ASP A 211 16.96 11.09 4.45
N LEU A 212 16.14 11.10 3.41
CA LEU A 212 16.60 11.02 2.02
C LEU A 212 17.21 12.32 1.51
N GLU A 213 17.08 13.42 2.27
CA GLU A 213 17.72 14.70 1.99
C GLU A 213 19.06 14.88 2.73
N ALA A 214 19.42 13.94 3.61
CA ALA A 214 20.68 14.00 4.33
C ALA A 214 21.87 13.82 3.37
N PRO A 215 23.00 14.54 3.60
CA PRO A 215 24.21 14.34 2.82
C PRO A 215 24.77 12.92 2.85
N ASP A 216 24.52 12.20 3.94
CA ASP A 216 24.78 10.78 4.14
C ASP A 216 23.48 10.14 4.64
N ILE A 217 22.73 9.54 3.73
CA ILE A 217 21.44 8.92 4.02
C ILE A 217 21.61 7.73 5.00
N GLN A 218 22.68 6.96 4.85
CA GLN A 218 22.95 5.83 5.72
C GLN A 218 23.22 6.29 7.17
N ALA A 219 23.97 7.37 7.35
CA ALA A 219 24.25 7.95 8.66
C ALA A 219 23.01 8.62 9.30
N SER A 220 21.98 8.96 8.53
CA SER A 220 20.75 9.56 9.04
C SER A 220 19.79 8.55 9.69
N MET A 221 20.14 7.26 9.66
CA MET A 221 19.30 6.19 10.22
C MET A 221 18.95 6.47 11.69
N ASP A 222 17.64 6.56 11.99
CA ASP A 222 17.12 6.77 13.35
C ASP A 222 16.08 5.67 13.68
N THR A 223 16.16 5.14 14.90
CA THR A 223 15.21 4.16 15.41
C THR A 223 14.06 4.88 16.10
N ILE A 224 12.92 4.94 15.45
CA ILE A 224 11.72 5.60 15.98
C ILE A 224 11.16 4.83 17.17
N LEU A 225 11.07 3.51 17.08
CA LEU A 225 10.65 2.63 18.17
C LEU A 225 11.19 1.22 17.99
N ALA A 226 11.57 0.61 19.11
CA ALA A 226 11.89 -0.80 19.21
C ALA A 226 10.75 -1.55 19.93
N PHE A 227 10.33 -2.66 19.36
CA PHE A 227 9.27 -3.52 19.90
C PHE A 227 9.92 -4.74 20.54
N SER A 228 9.48 -5.06 21.75
CA SER A 228 9.87 -6.28 22.45
C SER A 228 8.86 -7.39 22.19
N GLU A 229 9.33 -8.62 22.31
CA GLU A 229 8.45 -9.79 22.30
C GLU A 229 7.24 -9.63 23.23
N PRO A 230 6.09 -10.19 22.86
CA PRO A 230 5.84 -11.03 21.71
C PRO A 230 5.53 -10.27 20.41
N PHE A 231 5.59 -8.92 20.41
CA PHE A 231 5.18 -8.10 19.28
C PHE A 231 6.33 -7.85 18.30
N ILE A 232 6.02 -7.97 17.02
CA ILE A 232 6.93 -7.62 15.92
C ILE A 232 6.23 -6.71 14.91
N CYS A 233 7.03 -5.92 14.20
CA CYS A 233 6.57 -5.09 13.10
C CYS A 233 6.17 -5.95 11.89
N GLY A 234 5.09 -5.56 11.23
CA GLY A 234 4.71 -6.08 9.93
C GLY A 234 4.99 -5.08 8.81
N PHE A 235 4.01 -4.88 7.93
CA PHE A 235 4.11 -4.03 6.76
C PHE A 235 3.74 -2.59 7.06
N LEU A 236 4.44 -1.69 6.37
CA LEU A 236 4.13 -0.26 6.29
C LEU A 236 3.29 0.02 5.05
N LYS A 237 2.35 0.95 5.15
CA LYS A 237 1.55 1.42 4.01
C LYS A 237 1.16 2.88 4.20
N LEU A 238 1.54 3.70 3.22
CA LEU A 238 1.00 5.05 3.06
C LEU A 238 -0.45 4.96 2.62
N ALA A 239 -1.33 5.63 3.37
CA ALA A 239 -2.76 5.68 3.10
C ALA A 239 -3.17 7.03 2.47
N PRO A 240 -4.41 7.14 1.90
CA PRO A 240 -4.88 8.36 1.25
C PRO A 240 -4.96 9.59 2.17
N ASP A 241 -4.98 9.39 3.48
CA ASP A 241 -4.96 10.47 4.49
C ASP A 241 -3.55 11.00 4.77
N SER A 242 -2.55 10.59 3.97
CA SER A 242 -1.15 10.97 4.11
C SER A 242 -0.49 10.48 5.40
N GLN A 243 -1.06 9.50 6.08
CA GLN A 243 -0.47 8.82 7.21
C GLN A 243 0.09 7.46 6.81
N ILE A 244 1.08 6.97 7.56
CA ILE A 244 1.63 5.64 7.34
C ILE A 244 1.12 4.71 8.43
N TYR A 245 0.53 3.59 8.01
CA TYR A 245 0.01 2.55 8.88
C TYR A 245 0.98 1.38 8.96
N LEU A 246 1.12 0.82 10.14
CA LEU A 246 1.99 -0.32 10.44
C LEU A 246 1.18 -1.45 11.05
N THR A 247 1.26 -2.65 10.46
CA THR A 247 0.71 -3.87 11.05
C THR A 247 1.63 -4.45 12.10
N HIS A 248 1.05 -5.23 13.00
CA HIS A 248 1.78 -5.99 14.00
C HIS A 248 1.35 -7.44 13.98
N MET A 249 2.26 -8.30 14.37
CA MET A 249 2.02 -9.71 14.62
C MET A 249 2.71 -10.12 15.92
N THR A 250 2.40 -11.30 16.40
CA THR A 250 3.04 -11.89 17.59
C THR A 250 3.88 -13.09 17.22
N ILE A 251 5.00 -13.27 17.92
CA ILE A 251 5.77 -14.52 17.93
C ILE A 251 5.43 -15.22 19.24
N GLU A 252 4.99 -16.47 19.17
CA GLU A 252 4.84 -17.37 20.32
C GLU A 252 5.90 -18.46 20.24
N GLU A 253 6.48 -18.85 21.39
CA GLU A 253 7.60 -19.82 21.49
C GLU A 253 7.30 -21.18 20.85
N ASP A 254 6.03 -21.58 20.80
CA ASP A 254 5.59 -22.87 20.27
C ASP A 254 5.15 -22.81 18.79
N CYS A 255 5.31 -21.66 18.14
CA CYS A 255 4.90 -21.45 16.75
C CYS A 255 6.09 -21.47 15.80
N ASP A 256 6.01 -22.30 14.77
CA ASP A 256 6.89 -22.16 13.63
C ASP A 256 6.63 -20.78 12.96
N PHE A 257 7.66 -19.97 12.79
CA PHE A 257 7.61 -18.63 12.22
C PHE A 257 6.86 -18.56 10.87
N PHE A 258 6.81 -19.68 10.16
CA PHE A 258 6.09 -19.81 8.88
C PHE A 258 4.61 -20.19 9.03
N TYR A 259 4.18 -20.66 10.21
CA TYR A 259 2.78 -21.03 10.48
C TYR A 259 2.13 -20.02 11.45
N LEU A 260 1.77 -18.86 10.91
CA LEU A 260 1.27 -17.67 11.59
C LEU A 260 -0.11 -17.79 12.25
N TYR A 261 -0.63 -18.99 12.39
CA TYR A 261 -1.98 -19.25 12.91
C TYR A 261 -1.99 -19.89 14.28
N CYS A 262 -0.91 -19.74 15.05
CA CYS A 262 -0.92 -20.13 16.46
C CYS A 262 -1.79 -19.15 17.25
N ASP A 263 -3.03 -19.47 17.36
CA ASP A 263 -4.09 -18.60 17.87
C ASP A 263 -4.45 -18.93 19.32
N THR A 264 -3.46 -19.34 20.11
CA THR A 264 -3.68 -19.75 21.50
C THR A 264 -3.80 -18.57 22.45
N THR A 265 -3.16 -17.44 22.14
CA THR A 265 -3.15 -16.25 23.00
C THR A 265 -3.78 -15.05 22.30
N TYR A 266 -4.71 -14.42 22.99
CA TYR A 266 -5.40 -13.21 22.53
C TYR A 266 -4.65 -11.96 22.98
N TYR A 267 -4.12 -11.21 22.02
CA TYR A 267 -3.50 -9.92 22.25
C TYR A 267 -4.38 -8.78 21.68
N PRO A 268 -4.91 -7.88 22.53
CA PRO A 268 -5.70 -6.74 22.06
C PRO A 268 -4.92 -5.81 21.11
N GLU A 269 -3.61 -5.74 21.27
CA GLU A 269 -2.70 -4.88 20.47
C GLU A 269 -2.79 -5.19 18.99
N ILE A 270 -2.82 -6.46 18.58
CA ILE A 270 -2.90 -6.84 17.16
C ILE A 270 -4.28 -6.58 16.52
N MET A 271 -5.25 -6.14 17.29
CA MET A 271 -6.51 -5.59 16.77
C MET A 271 -6.42 -4.13 16.38
N ASN A 272 -5.23 -3.57 16.45
CA ASN A 272 -4.95 -2.19 16.11
C ASN A 272 -3.79 -2.11 15.14
N LEU A 273 -3.81 -1.12 14.26
CA LEU A 273 -2.62 -0.67 13.55
C LEU A 273 -1.92 0.41 14.35
N SER A 274 -0.62 0.50 14.21
CA SER A 274 0.12 1.70 14.62
C SER A 274 0.12 2.72 13.50
N VAL A 275 0.26 4.00 13.84
CA VAL A 275 0.14 5.10 12.88
C VAL A 275 1.29 6.09 13.05
N ILE A 276 1.92 6.47 11.95
CA ILE A 276 2.81 7.63 11.84
C ILE A 276 1.95 8.79 11.31
N HIS A 277 1.65 9.75 12.18
CA HIS A 277 0.72 10.84 11.87
C HIS A 277 1.37 11.98 11.07
N GLN A 278 2.67 12.20 11.26
CA GLN A 278 3.45 13.26 10.60
C GLN A 278 4.66 12.66 9.88
N PRO A 279 4.45 11.82 8.84
CA PRO A 279 5.54 11.02 8.27
C PRO A 279 6.61 11.83 7.53
N ASN A 280 6.38 13.12 7.27
CA ASN A 280 7.37 14.02 6.67
C ASN A 280 8.38 14.57 7.70
N GLU A 281 8.08 14.43 9.00
CA GLU A 281 8.90 14.98 10.07
C GLU A 281 9.98 13.99 10.55
N LEU A 282 11.07 14.52 11.07
CA LEU A 282 12.22 13.75 11.55
C LEU A 282 12.03 13.22 12.98
N GLY A 283 12.49 12.00 13.21
CA GLY A 283 12.61 11.40 14.53
C GLY A 283 11.26 11.39 15.26
N ALA A 284 11.26 11.77 16.52
CA ALA A 284 10.06 11.80 17.37
C ALA A 284 8.96 12.76 16.87
N LEU A 285 9.29 13.73 16.01
CA LEU A 285 8.32 14.66 15.43
C LEU A 285 7.41 13.99 14.41
N CYS A 286 7.76 12.79 13.92
CA CYS A 286 6.89 12.02 13.03
C CYS A 286 5.58 11.58 13.69
N ASP A 287 5.42 11.79 15.01
CA ASP A 287 4.24 11.47 15.81
C ASP A 287 3.79 10.01 15.61
N PHE A 288 4.72 9.08 15.83
CA PHE A 288 4.40 7.65 15.80
C PHE A 288 3.60 7.25 17.03
N ARG A 289 2.42 6.67 16.83
CA ARG A 289 1.52 6.19 17.89
C ARG A 289 1.29 4.70 17.74
N PRO A 290 1.85 3.87 18.63
CA PRO A 290 1.65 2.44 18.58
C PRO A 290 0.19 2.08 18.89
N TYR A 291 -0.35 1.09 18.19
CA TYR A 291 -1.67 0.48 18.41
C TYR A 291 -2.84 1.46 18.49
N SER A 292 -2.77 2.57 17.73
CA SER A 292 -3.69 3.70 17.86
C SER A 292 -4.91 3.64 16.93
N PHE A 293 -4.93 2.74 15.93
CA PHE A 293 -6.03 2.62 14.98
C PHE A 293 -6.73 1.26 15.13
N TYR A 294 -7.89 1.26 15.73
CA TYR A 294 -8.67 0.05 16.03
C TYR A 294 -9.31 -0.54 14.78
N LEU A 295 -9.14 -1.87 14.57
CA LEU A 295 -9.64 -2.61 13.42
C LEU A 295 -11.05 -3.21 13.60
N GLY A 296 -11.80 -2.74 14.60
CA GLY A 296 -13.17 -3.18 14.81
C GLY A 296 -13.29 -4.65 15.24
N GLY A 297 -12.32 -5.18 15.98
CA GLY A 297 -12.29 -6.58 16.42
C GLY A 297 -11.63 -7.54 15.43
N HIS A 298 -11.16 -7.05 14.27
CA HIS A 298 -10.34 -7.83 13.35
C HIS A 298 -8.87 -7.72 13.74
N ARG A 299 -8.12 -8.77 13.48
CA ARG A 299 -6.68 -8.80 13.76
C ARG A 299 -5.88 -8.33 12.55
N SER A 300 -4.79 -7.62 12.80
CA SER A 300 -3.74 -7.44 11.82
C SER A 300 -2.83 -8.67 11.79
N TYR A 301 -2.21 -8.88 10.63
CA TYR A 301 -1.19 -9.88 10.41
C TYR A 301 0.02 -9.22 9.72
N HIS A 302 0.82 -9.99 9.01
CA HIS A 302 2.03 -9.52 8.34
C HIS A 302 1.81 -8.38 7.36
N GLY A 303 0.76 -8.44 6.55
CA GLY A 303 0.66 -7.63 5.34
C GLY A 303 -0.44 -6.60 5.34
N LEU A 304 -0.23 -5.57 4.52
CA LEU A 304 -1.23 -4.61 4.04
C LEU A 304 -1.36 -4.77 2.53
N PRO A 305 -2.49 -4.34 1.93
CA PRO A 305 -2.71 -4.49 0.49
C PRO A 305 -1.59 -3.86 -0.34
N ASN A 306 -1.03 -4.62 -1.30
CA ASN A 306 -0.01 -4.16 -2.23
C ASN A 306 -0.64 -3.37 -3.39
N ASN A 307 -1.26 -2.24 -3.09
CA ASN A 307 -1.89 -1.39 -4.08
C ASN A 307 -0.93 -0.29 -4.56
N PRO A 308 -0.76 -0.11 -5.89
CA PRO A 308 -0.06 1.05 -6.42
C PRO A 308 -0.83 2.35 -6.18
N ASN A 309 -0.19 3.49 -6.43
CA ASN A 309 -0.89 4.77 -6.47
C ASN A 309 -1.77 4.87 -7.74
N TYR A 310 -3.07 4.56 -7.61
CA TYR A 310 -4.02 4.61 -8.73
C TYR A 310 -4.33 6.04 -9.18
N GLU A 311 -4.14 7.04 -8.31
CA GLU A 311 -4.43 8.45 -8.57
C GLU A 311 -3.24 9.20 -9.21
N LEU A 312 -2.12 8.51 -9.41
CA LEU A 312 -0.94 9.11 -10.00
C LEU A 312 -1.25 9.60 -11.43
N GLY A 313 -1.07 10.90 -11.65
CA GLY A 313 -1.34 11.58 -12.91
C GLY A 313 -0.24 11.38 -13.97
N PRO A 314 -0.43 11.98 -15.16
CA PRO A 314 0.61 12.04 -16.18
C PRO A 314 1.79 12.91 -15.71
N LEU A 315 2.97 12.65 -16.30
CA LEU A 315 4.13 13.52 -16.17
C LEU A 315 3.97 14.73 -17.10
N ALA A 316 3.28 15.75 -16.62
CA ALA A 316 2.93 16.92 -17.41
C ALA A 316 4.14 17.53 -18.13
N GLY A 317 4.03 17.70 -19.44
CA GLY A 317 5.08 18.26 -20.29
C GLY A 317 6.25 17.32 -20.62
N SER A 318 6.19 16.05 -20.20
CA SER A 318 7.18 15.04 -20.57
C SER A 318 6.92 14.49 -21.98
N VAL A 319 7.93 13.81 -22.56
CA VAL A 319 7.81 13.19 -23.89
C VAL A 319 6.76 12.09 -23.98
N CYS A 320 6.36 11.52 -22.87
CA CYS A 320 5.33 10.48 -22.79
C CYS A 320 3.95 11.01 -22.39
N ASP A 321 3.80 12.29 -22.15
CA ASP A 321 2.52 12.98 -21.95
C ASP A 321 1.76 13.12 -23.29
N THR A 322 1.51 11.97 -23.91
CA THR A 322 0.95 11.88 -25.28
C THR A 322 -0.59 11.82 -25.30
N LEU A 323 -1.23 11.72 -24.13
CA LEU A 323 -2.68 11.70 -24.02
C LEU A 323 -3.29 13.09 -23.94
N ILE A 324 -2.48 14.15 -24.09
CA ILE A 324 -2.99 15.51 -24.30
C ILE A 324 -3.68 15.52 -25.67
N THR A 325 -4.91 15.08 -25.71
CA THR A 325 -5.82 15.51 -26.76
C THR A 325 -5.97 17.04 -26.60
N SER A 326 -5.85 17.78 -27.69
CA SER A 326 -5.86 19.24 -27.80
C SER A 326 -7.20 19.92 -27.43
N VAL A 327 -7.87 19.39 -26.43
CA VAL A 327 -8.90 20.06 -25.67
C VAL A 327 -8.30 20.23 -24.28
N SER A 328 -8.01 21.47 -23.89
CA SER A 328 -7.92 21.80 -22.47
C SER A 328 -9.20 21.25 -21.84
N GLN A 329 -9.15 20.00 -21.37
CA GLN A 329 -10.07 19.61 -20.33
C GLN A 329 -9.65 20.51 -19.17
N VAL A 330 -10.38 21.59 -18.97
CA VAL A 330 -10.57 22.12 -17.64
C VAL A 330 -10.79 20.88 -16.80
N PRO A 331 -9.93 20.59 -15.79
CA PRO A 331 -10.14 19.43 -14.94
C PRO A 331 -11.61 19.55 -14.54
N VAL A 332 -12.42 18.59 -14.97
CA VAL A 332 -13.76 18.41 -14.41
C VAL A 332 -13.41 18.00 -12.99
N LEU A 333 -13.39 19.00 -12.12
CA LEU A 333 -13.31 18.77 -10.69
C LEU A 333 -14.51 17.89 -10.43
N GLU A 334 -14.26 16.60 -10.21
CA GLU A 334 -15.31 15.71 -9.74
C GLU A 334 -15.99 16.42 -8.57
N PRO A 335 -17.32 16.52 -8.59
CA PRO A 335 -18.00 17.17 -7.49
C PRO A 335 -17.65 16.42 -6.22
N ALA A 336 -17.32 17.14 -5.17
CA ALA A 336 -17.04 16.57 -3.87
C ALA A 336 -18.11 15.52 -3.48
N GLN A 337 -17.66 14.35 -3.06
CA GLN A 337 -18.53 13.21 -2.78
C GLN A 337 -18.45 12.85 -1.30
N LEU A 338 -19.58 12.42 -0.75
CA LEU A 338 -19.67 11.88 0.59
C LEU A 338 -20.15 10.43 0.53
N LYS A 339 -19.26 9.49 0.81
CA LYS A 339 -19.56 8.05 0.89
C LYS A 339 -19.80 7.69 2.34
N LEU A 340 -20.94 7.06 2.61
CA LEU A 340 -21.39 6.68 3.94
C LEU A 340 -21.58 5.17 4.01
N PHE A 341 -21.08 4.59 5.08
CA PHE A 341 -21.29 3.17 5.39
C PHE A 341 -21.66 3.02 6.86
N PHE A 342 -22.79 2.35 7.15
CA PHE A 342 -23.21 2.02 8.51
C PHE A 342 -23.01 0.52 8.78
N HIS A 343 -22.27 0.22 9.83
CA HIS A 343 -22.06 -1.15 10.28
C HIS A 343 -23.04 -1.48 11.40
N THR A 344 -24.01 -2.35 11.11
CA THR A 344 -25.13 -2.73 12.02
C THR A 344 -24.63 -3.35 13.31
N GLY A 345 -23.69 -4.30 13.26
CA GLY A 345 -23.20 -5.01 14.44
C GLY A 345 -22.46 -4.13 15.44
N TRP A 346 -21.79 -3.09 14.97
CA TRP A 346 -21.05 -2.14 15.83
C TRP A 346 -21.78 -0.82 16.03
N ARG A 347 -22.89 -0.64 15.35
CA ARG A 347 -23.67 0.61 15.34
C ARG A 347 -22.81 1.83 15.03
N GLN A 348 -21.88 1.69 14.08
CA GLN A 348 -20.93 2.73 13.69
C GLN A 348 -21.17 3.22 12.28
N LEU A 349 -21.13 4.54 12.11
CA LEU A 349 -21.20 5.22 10.84
C LEU A 349 -19.79 5.64 10.40
N PHE A 350 -19.39 5.16 9.25
CA PHE A 350 -18.15 5.59 8.56
C PHE A 350 -18.50 6.65 7.52
N VAL A 351 -17.83 7.78 7.62
CA VAL A 351 -17.99 8.93 6.73
C VAL A 351 -16.70 9.15 5.97
N ASN A 352 -16.74 9.03 4.65
CA ASN A 352 -15.60 9.25 3.77
C ASN A 352 -15.93 10.36 2.77
N GLY A 353 -15.24 11.49 2.88
CA GLY A 353 -15.30 12.59 1.93
C GLY A 353 -14.18 12.49 0.90
N GLN A 354 -14.49 12.71 -0.39
CA GLN A 354 -13.54 12.72 -1.49
C GLN A 354 -13.68 14.01 -2.29
N ASP A 355 -12.58 14.50 -2.86
CA ASP A 355 -12.49 15.71 -3.67
C ASP A 355 -12.97 16.97 -2.96
N LEU A 356 -12.84 16.98 -1.63
CA LEU A 356 -13.25 18.08 -0.78
C LEU A 356 -12.33 19.29 -0.94
N LYS A 357 -12.95 20.48 -0.86
CA LYS A 357 -12.28 21.79 -0.86
C LYS A 357 -12.51 22.47 0.48
N GLY A 358 -11.46 23.13 0.98
CA GLY A 358 -11.51 23.78 2.29
C GLY A 358 -10.76 22.99 3.36
N LYS A 359 -10.31 23.68 4.39
CA LYS A 359 -9.49 23.08 5.46
C LYS A 359 -10.25 22.97 6.79
N GLN A 360 -11.33 23.72 6.94
CA GLN A 360 -12.15 23.70 8.15
C GLN A 360 -13.62 23.61 7.77
N GLY A 361 -14.42 23.04 8.66
CA GLY A 361 -15.84 22.88 8.41
C GLY A 361 -16.55 22.18 9.56
N SER A 362 -17.75 21.69 9.27
CA SER A 362 -18.54 20.91 10.21
C SER A 362 -19.11 19.66 9.56
N LEU A 363 -19.20 18.59 10.33
CA LEU A 363 -19.91 17.37 9.99
C LEU A 363 -21.16 17.26 10.85
N SER A 364 -22.34 17.08 10.24
CA SER A 364 -23.63 17.10 10.92
C SER A 364 -24.49 15.90 10.53
N LEU A 365 -25.23 15.35 11.49
CA LEU A 365 -26.21 14.27 11.31
C LEU A 365 -27.60 14.81 11.56
N TYR A 366 -28.51 14.63 10.60
CA TYR A 366 -29.91 15.05 10.70
C TYR A 366 -30.86 13.87 10.54
N SER A 367 -31.99 13.91 11.23
CA SER A 367 -33.13 13.06 10.89
C SER A 367 -33.75 13.49 9.57
N VAL A 368 -34.61 12.63 8.99
CA VAL A 368 -35.37 12.96 7.77
C VAL A 368 -36.30 14.15 7.94
N THR A 369 -36.68 14.49 9.17
CA THR A 369 -37.52 15.67 9.49
C THR A 369 -36.69 16.95 9.65
N GLY A 370 -35.36 16.89 9.43
CA GLY A 370 -34.46 18.03 9.54
C GLY A 370 -33.98 18.34 10.97
N GLN A 371 -34.28 17.49 11.94
CA GLN A 371 -33.78 17.66 13.31
C GLN A 371 -32.28 17.36 13.35
N LEU A 372 -31.47 18.27 13.84
CA LEU A 372 -30.04 18.05 14.10
C LEU A 372 -29.88 17.14 15.30
N LEU A 373 -29.16 16.02 15.10
CA LEU A 373 -28.86 15.03 16.14
C LEU A 373 -27.43 15.14 16.63
N ARG A 374 -26.50 15.45 15.74
CA ARG A 374 -25.07 15.59 16.07
C ARG A 374 -24.43 16.61 15.14
N ARG A 375 -23.51 17.41 15.68
CA ARG A 375 -22.62 18.30 14.92
C ARG A 375 -21.23 18.28 15.55
N GLU A 376 -20.24 18.28 14.71
CA GLU A 376 -18.84 18.30 15.10
C GLU A 376 -18.09 19.26 14.17
N GLU A 377 -17.30 20.18 14.74
CA GLU A 377 -16.37 21.00 13.98
C GLU A 377 -15.17 20.14 13.56
N ILE A 378 -14.77 20.23 12.31
CA ILE A 378 -13.78 19.34 11.72
C ILE A 378 -12.67 20.13 11.04
N SER A 379 -11.47 19.56 11.04
CA SER A 379 -10.36 19.98 10.20
C SER A 379 -10.18 18.95 9.08
N ILE A 380 -10.06 19.42 7.86
CA ILE A 380 -9.98 18.59 6.65
C ILE A 380 -8.58 18.76 6.05
N GLN A 381 -7.98 17.65 5.65
CA GLN A 381 -6.79 17.64 4.80
C GLN A 381 -7.23 17.32 3.36
N PRO A 382 -7.52 18.35 2.54
CA PRO A 382 -7.99 18.10 1.18
C PRO A 382 -7.00 17.23 0.38
N PRO A 383 -7.51 16.35 -0.49
CA PRO A 383 -8.90 16.22 -0.94
C PRO A 383 -9.75 15.21 -0.14
N TYR A 384 -9.21 14.62 0.92
CA TYR A 384 -9.87 13.54 1.65
C TYR A 384 -10.22 13.91 3.09
N TYR A 385 -11.29 13.28 3.58
CA TYR A 385 -11.71 13.34 4.97
C TYR A 385 -12.34 12.01 5.39
N THR A 386 -11.95 11.50 6.55
CA THR A 386 -12.56 10.29 7.12
C THR A 386 -12.98 10.55 8.56
N ARG A 387 -14.15 10.02 8.92
CA ARG A 387 -14.66 10.09 10.30
C ARG A 387 -15.47 8.84 10.61
N GLN A 388 -15.43 8.46 11.86
CA GLN A 388 -16.22 7.37 12.41
C GLN A 388 -17.07 7.91 13.56
N TRP A 389 -18.37 7.64 13.54
CA TRP A 389 -19.29 7.99 14.58
C TRP A 389 -19.96 6.77 15.20
N ASP A 390 -19.91 6.67 16.51
CA ASP A 390 -20.75 5.76 17.28
C ASP A 390 -22.19 6.30 17.28
N LEU A 391 -23.12 5.50 16.78
CA LEU A 391 -24.56 5.74 16.75
C LEU A 391 -25.32 4.80 17.67
N THR A 392 -24.67 4.23 18.70
CA THR A 392 -25.32 3.47 19.74
C THR A 392 -26.39 4.34 20.41
N GLY A 393 -27.63 3.82 20.50
CA GLY A 393 -28.78 4.57 21.01
C GLY A 393 -29.48 5.46 19.98
N THR A 394 -28.96 5.61 18.77
CA THR A 394 -29.69 6.27 17.68
C THR A 394 -30.76 5.31 17.16
N PRO A 395 -32.05 5.72 17.08
CA PRO A 395 -33.11 4.87 16.56
C PRO A 395 -32.85 4.39 15.12
N ALA A 396 -33.38 3.21 14.77
CA ALA A 396 -33.37 2.77 13.40
C ALA A 396 -34.13 3.74 12.49
N GLY A 397 -33.59 4.05 11.32
CA GLY A 397 -34.21 5.01 10.42
C GLY A 397 -33.26 5.55 9.35
N LEU A 398 -33.80 6.41 8.50
CA LEU A 398 -33.04 7.13 7.48
C LEU A 398 -32.52 8.44 8.05
N TYR A 399 -31.22 8.70 7.84
CA TYR A 399 -30.54 9.90 8.29
C TYR A 399 -29.79 10.58 7.13
N ILE A 400 -29.54 11.88 7.31
CA ILE A 400 -28.79 12.69 6.35
C ILE A 400 -27.53 13.19 7.03
N VAL A 401 -26.38 12.86 6.45
CA VAL A 401 -25.08 13.40 6.86
C VAL A 401 -24.73 14.56 5.96
N VAL A 402 -24.33 15.67 6.55
CA VAL A 402 -23.92 16.88 5.84
C VAL A 402 -22.52 17.24 6.29
N LEU A 403 -21.59 17.34 5.35
CA LEU A 403 -20.27 17.91 5.51
C LEU A 403 -20.26 19.29 4.84
N GLU A 404 -19.94 20.31 5.60
CA GLU A 404 -19.93 21.69 5.15
C GLU A 404 -18.58 22.32 5.48
N THR A 405 -17.90 22.85 4.47
CA THR A 405 -16.64 23.57 4.61
C THR A 405 -16.86 25.04 4.28
N GLU A 406 -15.80 25.87 4.44
CA GLU A 406 -15.80 27.27 3.98
C GLU A 406 -15.96 27.42 2.47
N LYS A 407 -15.87 26.34 1.68
CA LYS A 407 -15.88 26.37 0.21
C LYS A 407 -17.02 25.60 -0.44
N GLU A 408 -17.57 24.60 0.27
CA GLU A 408 -18.59 23.73 -0.31
C GLU A 408 -19.42 22.99 0.74
N ARG A 409 -20.53 22.41 0.29
CA ARG A 409 -21.41 21.59 1.11
C ARG A 409 -21.78 20.32 0.35
N VAL A 410 -21.52 19.16 0.97
CA VAL A 410 -21.88 17.85 0.43
C VAL A 410 -22.73 17.08 1.42
N SER A 411 -23.62 16.25 0.93
CA SER A 411 -24.49 15.45 1.79
C SER A 411 -24.68 14.04 1.24
N GLY A 412 -24.91 13.10 2.18
CA GLY A 412 -25.23 11.72 1.86
C GLY A 412 -26.38 11.21 2.73
N ARG A 413 -26.96 10.09 2.36
CA ARG A 413 -28.02 9.41 3.10
C ARG A 413 -27.50 8.10 3.64
N VAL A 414 -27.89 7.77 4.87
CA VAL A 414 -27.53 6.51 5.52
C VAL A 414 -28.74 5.93 6.24
N VAL A 415 -28.90 4.61 6.15
CA VAL A 415 -29.89 3.85 6.91
C VAL A 415 -29.18 3.30 8.14
N VAL A 416 -29.72 3.61 9.32
CA VAL A 416 -29.31 3.03 10.62
C VAL A 416 -30.32 1.94 10.92
N GLU A 417 -29.85 0.71 11.12
CA GLU A 417 -30.66 -0.48 11.40
C GLU A 417 -30.53 -0.92 12.86
#